data_03e217495a798981aa41382039ad5521
#
_entry.id   03e217495a798981aa41382039ad5521
#
_cell.length_a   1.000
_cell.length_b   1.000
_cell.length_c   1.000
_cell.angle_alpha   90.00
_cell.angle_beta   90.00
_cell.angle_gamma   90.00
#
_symmetry.space_group_name_H-M   'P 1'
#
loop_
_entity.id
_entity.type
_entity.pdbx_description
1 polymer ?
#
loop_
_entity_poly.entity_id
_entity_poly.type
_entity_poly.pdbx_seq_one_letter_code
_entity_poly.pdbx_strand_id
1 'polypeptide(L)'
;MRICLIPKVHGVGGMVSFQAKLTAGLTARSIQVSDDPSSPDCDAVLIMGGTRDIPGLLRLRRRGVRIIQRLDGINWLHRRLYTGPRHFLRAEYGNRLLAFLRARVVTHIVYQSDFVRGWWGRQFGPERVPSVVIHNGVDLSVYTPTGPQERPSDRFRLLLVEGNLQGGYEIGLSTAIDLAGGLSGKFPLELVVAGRLSPELKAAYQAKSRVPISWAGLIPQDAIPALDRSAHMLYSADLNAACPNSVIEALACGLPVTGFATGALPELVTGDSGRLVPYGGDPWKLDPPAVPALVEAALEIRKDQPRFRLAARQRAEEAFGLDQMVDRYLEILLG
;
A
#
# COMPACT_ATOMS: atom_id res chain seq x y z
N MET A 1 -10.33 -25.33 -13.47
CA MET A 1 -10.11 -23.94 -13.89
C MET A 1 -8.72 -23.52 -13.47
N ARG A 2 -7.96 -22.87 -14.37
CA ARG A 2 -6.57 -22.44 -14.13
C ARG A 2 -6.39 -20.96 -14.45
N ILE A 3 -5.91 -20.21 -13.47
CA ILE A 3 -5.60 -18.78 -13.60
C ILE A 3 -4.08 -18.59 -13.58
N CYS A 4 -3.57 -17.82 -14.53
CA CYS A 4 -2.15 -17.52 -14.64
C CYS A 4 -1.85 -16.15 -14.05
N LEU A 5 -1.01 -16.10 -13.00
CA LEU A 5 -0.54 -14.88 -12.35
C LEU A 5 0.87 -14.55 -12.82
N ILE A 6 1.05 -13.47 -13.56
CA ILE A 6 2.34 -13.09 -14.16
C ILE A 6 2.69 -11.62 -13.92
N PRO A 7 3.99 -11.29 -13.81
CA PRO A 7 5.09 -12.21 -13.59
C PRO A 7 5.05 -12.83 -12.19
N LYS A 8 5.78 -13.92 -11.97
CA LYS A 8 6.07 -14.37 -10.61
C LYS A 8 6.93 -13.33 -9.93
N VAL A 9 6.44 -12.81 -8.81
CA VAL A 9 7.15 -11.77 -8.05
C VAL A 9 7.92 -12.40 -6.89
N HIS A 10 9.09 -11.80 -6.56
CA HIS A 10 9.98 -12.27 -5.51
C HIS A 10 10.42 -11.10 -4.64
N GLY A 11 10.82 -11.39 -3.41
CA GLY A 11 11.33 -10.40 -2.46
C GLY A 11 10.30 -9.96 -1.43
N VAL A 12 10.31 -8.69 -1.07
CA VAL A 12 9.44 -8.07 -0.05
C VAL A 12 8.72 -6.88 -0.67
N GLY A 13 7.46 -6.68 -0.34
CA GLY A 13 6.69 -5.51 -0.77
C GLY A 13 5.24 -5.84 -1.13
N GLY A 14 4.48 -4.80 -1.43
CA GLY A 14 3.03 -4.88 -1.65
C GLY A 14 2.61 -5.85 -2.75
N MET A 15 3.37 -5.93 -3.84
CA MET A 15 3.05 -6.82 -4.96
C MET A 15 3.26 -8.30 -4.61
N VAL A 16 4.31 -8.62 -3.83
CA VAL A 16 4.59 -9.98 -3.34
C VAL A 16 3.49 -10.42 -2.37
N SER A 17 3.14 -9.57 -1.41
CA SER A 17 2.05 -9.82 -0.47
C SER A 17 0.71 -10.02 -1.20
N PHE A 18 0.39 -9.18 -2.18
CA PHE A 18 -0.83 -9.33 -2.98
C PHE A 18 -0.86 -10.67 -3.73
N GLN A 19 0.23 -11.05 -4.44
CA GLN A 19 0.27 -12.32 -5.16
C GLN A 19 0.08 -13.51 -4.22
N ALA A 20 0.73 -13.52 -3.06
CA ALA A 20 0.59 -14.57 -2.08
C ALA A 20 -0.85 -14.69 -1.55
N LYS A 21 -1.44 -13.55 -1.15
CA LYS A 21 -2.84 -13.46 -0.66
C LYS A 21 -3.84 -13.94 -1.72
N LEU A 22 -3.72 -13.47 -2.96
CA LEU A 22 -4.60 -13.87 -4.05
C LEU A 22 -4.43 -15.35 -4.39
N THR A 23 -3.19 -15.85 -4.46
CA THR A 23 -2.92 -17.28 -4.72
C THR A 23 -3.57 -18.15 -3.65
N ALA A 24 -3.40 -17.82 -2.37
CA ALA A 24 -4.01 -18.57 -1.27
C ALA A 24 -5.54 -18.56 -1.37
N GLY A 25 -6.14 -17.41 -1.62
CA GLY A 25 -7.60 -17.27 -1.76
C GLY A 25 -8.18 -18.02 -2.96
N LEU A 26 -7.48 -18.04 -4.10
CA LEU A 26 -7.87 -18.82 -5.28
C LEU A 26 -7.74 -20.33 -5.03
N THR A 27 -6.65 -20.76 -4.40
CA THR A 27 -6.41 -22.17 -4.07
C THR A 27 -7.46 -22.69 -3.08
N ALA A 28 -7.84 -21.92 -2.09
CA ALA A 28 -8.93 -22.24 -1.15
C ALA A 28 -10.28 -22.44 -1.86
N ARG A 29 -10.47 -21.85 -3.03
CA ARG A 29 -11.65 -22.03 -3.90
C ARG A 29 -11.46 -23.11 -4.98
N SER A 30 -10.47 -23.99 -4.81
CA SER A 30 -10.14 -25.09 -5.75
C SER A 30 -9.76 -24.61 -7.15
N ILE A 31 -9.22 -23.39 -7.28
CA ILE A 31 -8.73 -22.84 -8.54
C ILE A 31 -7.23 -23.06 -8.62
N GLN A 32 -6.78 -23.66 -9.72
CA GLN A 32 -5.36 -23.87 -9.98
C GLN A 32 -4.69 -22.55 -10.35
N VAL A 33 -3.56 -22.24 -9.71
CA VAL A 33 -2.77 -21.05 -9.99
C VAL A 33 -1.45 -21.47 -10.65
N SER A 34 -1.09 -20.81 -11.75
CA SER A 34 0.14 -21.04 -12.51
C SER A 34 0.86 -19.69 -12.74
N ASP A 35 2.15 -19.74 -13.00
CA ASP A 35 2.94 -18.61 -13.50
C ASP A 35 3.31 -18.76 -14.98
N ASP A 36 2.85 -19.86 -15.62
CA ASP A 36 3.06 -20.15 -17.04
C ASP A 36 1.80 -19.90 -17.87
N PRO A 37 1.71 -18.77 -18.58
CA PRO A 37 0.56 -18.45 -19.43
C PRO A 37 0.55 -19.27 -20.75
N SER A 38 1.60 -20.01 -21.09
CA SER A 38 1.66 -20.84 -22.30
C SER A 38 0.87 -22.14 -22.17
N SER A 39 0.47 -22.50 -20.96
CA SER A 39 -0.36 -23.69 -20.71
C SER A 39 -1.63 -23.66 -21.56
N PRO A 40 -2.00 -24.77 -22.22
CA PRO A 40 -3.21 -24.87 -23.03
C PRO A 40 -4.50 -24.64 -22.20
N ASP A 41 -4.45 -24.96 -20.89
CA ASP A 41 -5.59 -24.88 -19.96
C ASP A 41 -5.65 -23.55 -19.19
N CYS A 42 -4.98 -22.49 -19.69
CA CYS A 42 -5.05 -21.16 -19.07
C CYS A 42 -6.39 -20.51 -19.42
N ASP A 43 -7.28 -20.38 -18.45
CA ASP A 43 -8.62 -19.79 -18.61
C ASP A 43 -8.57 -18.24 -18.54
N ALA A 44 -7.70 -17.69 -17.69
CA ALA A 44 -7.50 -16.26 -17.57
C ALA A 44 -6.06 -15.93 -17.13
N VAL A 45 -5.61 -14.72 -17.48
CA VAL A 45 -4.29 -14.19 -17.08
C VAL A 45 -4.47 -12.91 -16.29
N LEU A 46 -3.87 -12.84 -15.10
CA LEU A 46 -3.70 -11.60 -14.36
C LEU A 46 -2.25 -11.14 -14.46
N ILE A 47 -2.06 -9.97 -15.05
CA ILE A 47 -0.75 -9.31 -15.12
C ILE A 47 -0.62 -8.37 -13.93
N MET A 48 0.34 -8.64 -13.06
CA MET A 48 0.67 -7.77 -11.94
C MET A 48 1.77 -6.80 -12.37
N GLY A 49 1.36 -5.56 -12.65
CA GLY A 49 2.27 -4.59 -13.25
C GLY A 49 2.49 -4.87 -14.73
N GLY A 50 3.65 -5.43 -15.13
CA GLY A 50 4.01 -5.61 -16.54
C GLY A 50 4.75 -6.90 -16.86
N THR A 51 4.70 -7.27 -18.12
CA THR A 51 5.46 -8.40 -18.70
C THR A 51 6.02 -8.01 -20.07
N ARG A 52 7.10 -8.65 -20.48
CA ARG A 52 7.71 -8.47 -21.82
C ARG A 52 7.23 -9.48 -22.86
N ASP A 53 6.53 -10.54 -22.43
CA ASP A 53 5.97 -11.54 -23.37
C ASP A 53 4.67 -11.03 -24.02
N ILE A 54 4.81 -9.96 -24.79
CA ILE A 54 3.69 -9.38 -25.57
C ILE A 54 3.18 -10.35 -26.64
N PRO A 55 4.05 -11.07 -27.40
CA PRO A 55 3.59 -12.04 -28.39
C PRO A 55 2.77 -13.18 -27.78
N GLY A 56 3.17 -13.68 -26.61
CA GLY A 56 2.42 -14.71 -25.87
C GLY A 56 1.03 -14.21 -25.48
N LEU A 57 0.95 -13.02 -24.90
CA LEU A 57 -0.34 -12.40 -24.53
C LEU A 57 -1.25 -12.18 -25.73
N LEU A 58 -0.73 -11.74 -26.88
CA LEU A 58 -1.53 -11.55 -28.08
C LEU A 58 -2.06 -12.87 -28.66
N ARG A 59 -1.30 -13.96 -28.52
CA ARG A 59 -1.78 -15.31 -28.90
C ARG A 59 -2.92 -15.77 -27.99
N LEU A 60 -2.79 -15.58 -26.67
CA LEU A 60 -3.85 -15.88 -25.70
C LEU A 60 -5.12 -15.06 -25.96
N ARG A 61 -4.97 -13.78 -26.24
CA ARG A 61 -6.10 -12.90 -26.58
C ARG A 61 -6.85 -13.40 -27.84
N ARG A 62 -6.11 -13.87 -28.89
CA ARG A 62 -6.73 -14.45 -30.10
C ARG A 62 -7.48 -15.74 -29.81
N ARG A 63 -7.10 -16.47 -28.76
CA ARG A 63 -7.80 -17.68 -28.27
C ARG A 63 -9.02 -17.33 -27.41
N GLY A 64 -9.31 -16.06 -27.18
CA GLY A 64 -10.42 -15.62 -26.32
C GLY A 64 -10.11 -15.61 -24.82
N VAL A 65 -8.86 -15.87 -24.41
CA VAL A 65 -8.46 -15.83 -23.00
C VAL A 65 -8.55 -14.41 -22.47
N ARG A 66 -9.16 -14.23 -21.32
CA ARG A 66 -9.21 -12.94 -20.63
C ARG A 66 -7.84 -12.54 -20.11
N ILE A 67 -7.43 -11.32 -20.39
CA ILE A 67 -6.14 -10.78 -19.97
C ILE A 67 -6.42 -9.52 -19.13
N ILE A 68 -6.24 -9.64 -17.84
CA ILE A 68 -6.49 -8.58 -16.87
C ILE A 68 -5.15 -7.95 -16.47
N GLN A 69 -5.06 -6.65 -16.44
CA GLN A 69 -3.90 -5.94 -15.88
C GLN A 69 -4.29 -5.28 -14.56
N ARG A 70 -3.58 -5.65 -13.48
CA ARG A 70 -3.64 -4.94 -12.22
C ARG A 70 -2.62 -3.81 -12.24
N LEU A 71 -3.08 -2.59 -12.04
CA LEU A 71 -2.24 -1.39 -12.06
C LEU A 71 -2.09 -0.77 -10.68
N ASP A 72 -0.83 -0.57 -10.33
CA ASP A 72 -0.36 0.20 -9.18
C ASP A 72 -0.16 1.67 -9.58
N GLY A 73 0.49 2.44 -8.71
CA GLY A 73 0.96 3.78 -9.04
C GLY A 73 1.98 3.78 -10.18
N ILE A 74 2.18 4.94 -10.76
CA ILE A 74 3.19 5.18 -11.80
C ILE A 74 4.51 5.56 -11.13
N ASN A 75 5.64 5.07 -11.62
CA ASN A 75 6.93 5.54 -11.15
C ASN A 75 7.08 7.05 -11.44
N TRP A 76 7.29 7.86 -10.42
CA TRP A 76 7.31 9.32 -10.56
C TRP A 76 8.47 10.01 -9.84
N LEU A 77 8.97 9.46 -8.73
CA LEU A 77 10.02 10.05 -7.90
C LEU A 77 11.29 10.36 -8.69
N HIS A 78 11.66 9.50 -9.64
CA HIS A 78 12.82 9.72 -10.51
C HIS A 78 12.73 10.98 -11.39
N ARG A 79 11.53 11.55 -11.53
CA ARG A 79 11.30 12.83 -12.23
C ARG A 79 11.50 14.05 -11.31
N ARG A 80 11.59 13.82 -10.00
CA ARG A 80 11.76 14.86 -8.97
C ARG A 80 13.11 14.79 -8.28
N LEU A 81 13.61 13.56 -8.08
CA LEU A 81 14.87 13.30 -7.42
C LEU A 81 15.88 12.74 -8.42
N TYR A 82 17.12 13.13 -8.28
CA TYR A 82 18.18 12.54 -9.11
C TYR A 82 18.44 11.10 -8.67
N THR A 83 18.10 10.16 -9.54
CA THR A 83 18.25 8.71 -9.29
C THR A 83 19.28 8.05 -10.22
N GLY A 84 19.97 8.85 -11.02
CA GLY A 84 20.90 8.40 -12.06
C GLY A 84 20.22 8.03 -13.38
N PRO A 85 20.93 8.17 -14.52
CA PRO A 85 20.33 8.04 -15.86
C PRO A 85 19.83 6.64 -16.15
N ARG A 86 20.51 5.59 -15.68
CA ARG A 86 20.05 4.20 -15.86
C ARG A 86 18.74 3.91 -15.17
N HIS A 87 18.57 4.40 -13.94
CA HIS A 87 17.33 4.24 -13.19
C HIS A 87 16.20 5.03 -13.85
N PHE A 88 16.46 6.28 -14.26
CA PHE A 88 15.49 7.12 -14.96
C PHE A 88 14.96 6.44 -16.22
N LEU A 89 15.84 5.98 -17.11
CA LEU A 89 15.45 5.31 -18.35
C LEU A 89 14.67 4.01 -18.08
N ARG A 90 15.08 3.22 -17.08
CA ARG A 90 14.38 2.01 -16.69
C ARG A 90 12.97 2.29 -16.16
N ALA A 91 12.80 3.31 -15.33
CA ALA A 91 11.52 3.71 -14.78
C ALA A 91 10.56 4.22 -15.87
N GLU A 92 11.06 5.07 -16.79
CA GLU A 92 10.26 5.57 -17.92
C GLU A 92 9.90 4.44 -18.90
N TYR A 93 10.83 3.52 -19.19
CA TYR A 93 10.54 2.34 -20.01
C TYR A 93 9.44 1.48 -19.34
N GLY A 94 9.54 1.25 -18.02
CA GLY A 94 8.52 0.52 -17.26
C GLY A 94 7.14 1.18 -17.37
N ASN A 95 7.06 2.48 -17.13
CA ASN A 95 5.81 3.24 -17.24
C ASN A 95 5.20 3.13 -18.65
N ARG A 96 6.01 3.25 -19.71
CA ARG A 96 5.54 3.14 -21.09
C ARG A 96 5.11 1.72 -21.47
N LEU A 97 5.81 0.71 -20.97
CA LEU A 97 5.42 -0.68 -21.17
C LEU A 97 4.05 -0.98 -20.54
N LEU A 98 3.85 -0.54 -19.29
CA LEU A 98 2.56 -0.70 -18.61
C LEU A 98 1.44 0.02 -19.36
N ALA A 99 1.69 1.25 -19.83
CA ALA A 99 0.74 2.03 -20.61
C ALA A 99 0.41 1.36 -21.96
N PHE A 100 1.40 0.76 -22.62
CA PHE A 100 1.19 0.02 -23.85
C PHE A 100 0.31 -1.23 -23.62
N LEU A 101 0.61 -2.02 -22.59
CA LEU A 101 -0.21 -3.19 -22.23
C LEU A 101 -1.66 -2.76 -21.96
N ARG A 102 -1.84 -1.71 -21.13
CA ARG A 102 -3.14 -1.11 -20.80
C ARG A 102 -3.93 -0.70 -22.05
N ALA A 103 -3.27 -0.13 -23.03
CA ALA A 103 -3.93 0.46 -24.20
C ALA A 103 -4.19 -0.54 -25.34
N ARG A 104 -3.40 -1.61 -25.45
CA ARG A 104 -3.34 -2.44 -26.67
C ARG A 104 -3.49 -3.95 -26.46
N VAL A 105 -3.15 -4.46 -25.27
CA VAL A 105 -3.00 -5.90 -25.07
C VAL A 105 -4.12 -6.47 -24.20
N VAL A 106 -4.42 -5.82 -23.09
CA VAL A 106 -5.35 -6.37 -22.09
C VAL A 106 -6.81 -6.26 -22.51
N THR A 107 -7.66 -7.08 -21.91
CA THR A 107 -9.10 -7.09 -22.12
C THR A 107 -9.84 -6.33 -21.00
N HIS A 108 -9.27 -6.31 -19.78
CA HIS A 108 -9.81 -5.63 -18.61
C HIS A 108 -8.69 -5.02 -17.76
N ILE A 109 -9.04 -4.04 -16.95
CA ILE A 109 -8.09 -3.38 -16.03
C ILE A 109 -8.67 -3.41 -14.63
N VAL A 110 -7.81 -3.73 -13.66
CA VAL A 110 -8.07 -3.53 -12.24
C VAL A 110 -7.14 -2.44 -11.71
N TYR A 111 -7.71 -1.36 -11.20
CA TYR A 111 -6.97 -0.35 -10.46
C TYR A 111 -7.07 -0.60 -8.97
N GLN A 112 -6.02 -0.32 -8.22
CA GLN A 112 -6.02 -0.52 -6.77
C GLN A 112 -6.81 0.53 -6.00
N SER A 113 -7.10 1.68 -6.63
CA SER A 113 -7.87 2.79 -6.06
C SER A 113 -8.40 3.70 -7.17
N ASP A 114 -9.39 4.52 -6.88
CA ASP A 114 -9.84 5.57 -7.79
C ASP A 114 -8.77 6.64 -8.01
N PHE A 115 -7.93 6.90 -7.00
CA PHE A 115 -6.75 7.73 -7.17
C PHE A 115 -5.84 7.20 -8.29
N VAL A 116 -5.53 5.90 -8.29
CA VAL A 116 -4.69 5.27 -9.31
C VAL A 116 -5.36 5.34 -10.68
N ARG A 117 -6.67 5.04 -10.76
CA ARG A 117 -7.43 5.18 -12.00
C ARG A 117 -7.32 6.60 -12.57
N GLY A 118 -7.58 7.61 -11.74
CA GLY A 118 -7.45 9.00 -12.12
C GLY A 118 -6.03 9.40 -12.53
N TRP A 119 -5.02 8.88 -11.83
CA TRP A 119 -3.62 9.13 -12.15
C TRP A 119 -3.23 8.57 -13.52
N TRP A 120 -3.57 7.30 -13.80
CA TRP A 120 -3.36 6.70 -15.12
C TRP A 120 -4.11 7.43 -16.23
N GLY A 121 -5.35 7.85 -15.96
CA GLY A 121 -6.16 8.63 -16.90
C GLY A 121 -5.50 9.97 -17.27
N ARG A 122 -5.01 10.71 -16.27
CA ARG A 122 -4.32 12.00 -16.50
C ARG A 122 -2.99 11.82 -17.23
N GLN A 123 -2.24 10.75 -16.95
CA GLN A 123 -0.89 10.57 -17.51
C GLN A 123 -0.90 9.93 -18.91
N PHE A 124 -1.83 9.01 -19.20
CA PHE A 124 -1.84 8.18 -20.40
C PHE A 124 -3.18 8.14 -21.13
N GLY A 125 -4.10 9.01 -20.76
CA GLY A 125 -5.44 9.09 -21.34
C GLY A 125 -6.43 8.04 -20.79
N PRO A 126 -7.71 8.10 -21.24
CA PRO A 126 -8.75 7.20 -20.75
C PRO A 126 -8.47 5.74 -21.10
N GLU A 127 -9.06 4.84 -20.34
CA GLU A 127 -9.07 3.41 -20.65
C GLU A 127 -9.91 3.10 -21.90
N ARG A 128 -9.50 2.06 -22.62
CA ARG A 128 -10.16 1.59 -23.86
C ARG A 128 -10.88 0.25 -23.67
N VAL A 129 -10.83 -0.30 -22.47
CA VAL A 129 -11.42 -1.58 -22.07
C VAL A 129 -12.12 -1.41 -20.74
N PRO A 130 -13.05 -2.29 -20.36
CA PRO A 130 -13.69 -2.25 -19.06
C PRO A 130 -12.67 -2.21 -17.91
N SER A 131 -12.96 -1.40 -16.91
CA SER A 131 -12.10 -1.25 -15.74
C SER A 131 -12.91 -1.25 -14.44
N VAL A 132 -12.27 -1.70 -13.38
CA VAL A 132 -12.83 -1.71 -12.02
C VAL A 132 -11.77 -1.30 -11.01
N VAL A 133 -12.21 -0.78 -9.88
CA VAL A 133 -11.35 -0.53 -8.71
C VAL A 133 -11.55 -1.66 -7.71
N ILE A 134 -10.45 -2.33 -7.34
CA ILE A 134 -10.42 -3.35 -6.28
C ILE A 134 -9.27 -3.02 -5.35
N HIS A 135 -9.58 -2.59 -4.12
CA HIS A 135 -8.58 -2.34 -3.09
C HIS A 135 -7.88 -3.64 -2.68
N ASN A 136 -6.71 -3.52 -2.09
CA ASN A 136 -6.04 -4.66 -1.49
C ASN A 136 -6.86 -5.22 -0.32
N GLY A 137 -6.77 -6.53 -0.10
CA GLY A 137 -7.43 -7.22 0.99
C GLY A 137 -6.48 -7.67 2.09
N VAL A 138 -7.03 -7.92 3.26
CA VAL A 138 -6.33 -8.44 4.43
C VAL A 138 -7.15 -9.58 5.06
N ASP A 139 -6.47 -10.61 5.56
CA ASP A 139 -7.12 -11.69 6.30
C ASP A 139 -7.56 -11.17 7.68
N LEU A 140 -8.87 -10.95 7.83
CA LEU A 140 -9.48 -10.40 9.03
C LEU A 140 -9.47 -11.37 10.22
N SER A 141 -9.15 -12.64 10.01
CA SER A 141 -8.96 -13.64 11.06
C SER A 141 -7.55 -13.62 11.67
N VAL A 142 -6.57 -13.16 10.88
CA VAL A 142 -5.16 -12.99 11.28
C VAL A 142 -4.92 -11.59 11.82
N TYR A 143 -5.39 -10.58 11.08
CA TYR A 143 -5.28 -9.17 11.46
C TYR A 143 -6.50 -8.79 12.31
N THR A 144 -6.34 -8.89 13.63
CA THR A 144 -7.42 -8.68 14.61
C THR A 144 -7.02 -7.65 15.67
N PRO A 145 -7.99 -6.92 16.26
CA PRO A 145 -7.71 -5.97 17.34
C PRO A 145 -7.21 -6.63 18.63
N THR A 146 -7.48 -7.92 18.79
CA THR A 146 -7.13 -8.72 19.96
C THR A 146 -5.97 -9.67 19.66
N GLY A 147 -5.13 -9.95 20.66
CA GLY A 147 -3.99 -10.86 20.52
C GLY A 147 -2.97 -10.66 21.64
N PRO A 148 -1.84 -11.41 21.59
CA PRO A 148 -0.90 -11.49 22.70
C PRO A 148 -0.06 -10.24 22.97
N GLN A 149 -0.09 -9.25 22.08
CA GLN A 149 0.69 -8.02 22.25
C GLN A 149 -0.15 -6.93 22.90
N GLU A 150 0.43 -6.31 23.94
CA GLU A 150 -0.16 -5.18 24.65
C GLU A 150 0.51 -3.86 24.26
N ARG A 151 -0.29 -2.81 24.27
CA ARG A 151 0.21 -1.45 24.12
C ARG A 151 0.81 -0.97 25.45
N PRO A 152 1.88 -0.16 25.41
CA PRO A 152 2.37 0.47 26.62
C PRO A 152 1.30 1.41 27.22
N SER A 153 1.13 1.36 28.54
CA SER A 153 0.18 2.25 29.24
C SER A 153 0.83 3.55 29.73
N ASP A 154 2.17 3.56 29.82
CA ASP A 154 2.98 4.66 30.33
C ASP A 154 3.37 5.70 29.26
N ARG A 155 3.21 5.36 27.99
CA ARG A 155 3.56 6.21 26.86
C ARG A 155 2.67 5.97 25.65
N PHE A 156 2.57 6.94 24.78
CA PHE A 156 1.88 6.80 23.49
C PHE A 156 2.86 6.28 22.44
N ARG A 157 2.53 5.20 21.75
CA ARG A 157 3.34 4.63 20.68
C ARG A 157 2.78 5.04 19.33
N LEU A 158 3.52 5.91 18.63
CA LEU A 158 3.30 6.23 17.23
C LEU A 158 4.07 5.20 16.39
N LEU A 159 3.41 4.62 15.41
CA LEU A 159 3.97 3.59 14.52
C LEU A 159 4.12 4.11 13.09
N LEU A 160 5.23 3.76 12.46
CA LEU A 160 5.46 3.89 11.02
C LEU A 160 5.89 2.53 10.48
N VAL A 161 5.19 2.03 9.45
CA VAL A 161 5.47 0.74 8.79
C VAL A 161 5.59 0.94 7.30
N GLU A 162 6.80 0.73 6.76
CA GLU A 162 7.08 0.79 5.33
C GLU A 162 8.10 -0.28 4.93
N GLY A 163 8.03 -0.80 3.72
CA GLY A 163 9.02 -1.76 3.22
C GLY A 163 10.40 -1.13 3.01
N ASN A 164 10.45 0.14 2.62
CA ASN A 164 11.68 0.89 2.36
C ASN A 164 11.49 2.36 2.73
N LEU A 165 12.42 2.90 3.51
CA LEU A 165 12.39 4.26 4.04
C LEU A 165 13.51 5.15 3.46
N GLN A 166 14.18 4.68 2.40
CA GLN A 166 15.29 5.38 1.74
C GLN A 166 15.13 5.40 0.23
N GLY A 167 15.97 6.17 -0.47
CA GLY A 167 15.91 6.26 -1.94
C GLY A 167 14.74 7.09 -2.46
N GLY A 168 14.41 8.18 -1.75
CA GLY A 168 13.35 9.12 -2.08
C GLY A 168 12.11 9.05 -1.18
N TYR A 169 12.09 8.11 -0.22
CA TYR A 169 11.00 7.96 0.75
C TYR A 169 11.32 8.58 2.12
N GLU A 170 12.47 9.24 2.25
CA GLU A 170 12.94 9.84 3.51
C GLU A 170 12.04 10.97 4.02
N ILE A 171 11.28 11.61 3.15
CA ILE A 171 10.33 12.67 3.55
C ILE A 171 9.27 12.15 4.51
N GLY A 172 8.78 10.93 4.30
CA GLY A 172 7.82 10.30 5.19
C GLY A 172 8.40 10.05 6.58
N LEU A 173 9.64 9.57 6.67
CA LEU A 173 10.34 9.37 7.94
C LEU A 173 10.63 10.69 8.66
N SER A 174 11.13 11.70 7.92
CA SER A 174 11.33 13.04 8.49
C SER A 174 10.05 13.59 9.09
N THR A 175 8.94 13.49 8.36
CA THR A 175 7.62 13.96 8.82
C THR A 175 7.15 13.19 10.07
N ALA A 176 7.39 11.87 10.15
CA ALA A 176 7.06 11.09 11.35
C ALA A 176 7.83 11.58 12.60
N ILE A 177 9.10 11.92 12.42
CA ILE A 177 9.95 12.46 13.49
C ILE A 177 9.47 13.84 13.92
N ASP A 178 9.13 14.70 12.97
CA ASP A 178 8.61 16.04 13.24
C ASP A 178 7.23 15.98 13.94
N LEU A 179 6.35 15.07 13.50
CA LEU A 179 5.07 14.78 14.17
C LEU A 179 5.29 14.32 15.62
N ALA A 180 6.20 13.34 15.81
CA ALA A 180 6.54 12.84 17.13
C ALA A 180 7.12 13.95 18.01
N GLY A 181 7.99 14.81 17.45
CA GLY A 181 8.53 15.98 18.13
C GLY A 181 7.46 16.99 18.56
N GLY A 182 6.46 17.25 17.71
CA GLY A 182 5.33 18.13 18.03
C GLY A 182 4.40 17.59 19.12
N LEU A 183 4.35 16.25 19.26
CA LEU A 183 3.54 15.58 20.29
C LEU A 183 4.28 15.42 21.63
N SER A 184 5.61 15.31 21.64
CA SER A 184 6.42 14.95 22.80
C SER A 184 6.33 15.95 23.96
N GLY A 185 6.06 17.22 23.67
CA GLY A 185 5.84 18.25 24.70
C GLY A 185 4.49 18.16 25.42
N LYS A 186 3.59 17.26 24.99
CA LYS A 186 2.22 17.16 25.50
C LYS A 186 2.01 15.90 26.36
N PHE A 187 2.75 14.82 26.09
CA PHE A 187 2.69 13.54 26.83
C PHE A 187 3.90 12.65 26.50
N PRO A 188 4.19 11.63 27.32
CA PRO A 188 5.22 10.64 27.02
C PRO A 188 4.92 9.91 25.72
N LEU A 189 5.91 9.86 24.81
CA LEU A 189 5.75 9.30 23.48
C LEU A 189 7.01 8.56 23.02
N GLU A 190 6.84 7.50 22.27
CA GLU A 190 7.88 6.84 21.48
C GLU A 190 7.46 6.69 20.02
N LEU A 191 8.41 6.76 19.10
CA LEU A 191 8.23 6.46 17.69
C LEU A 191 8.81 5.09 17.39
N VAL A 192 7.98 4.16 16.89
CA VAL A 192 8.44 2.87 16.40
C VAL A 192 8.47 2.90 14.87
N VAL A 193 9.61 2.56 14.29
CA VAL A 193 9.86 2.61 12.84
C VAL A 193 10.20 1.21 12.34
N ALA A 194 9.30 0.62 11.58
CA ALA A 194 9.50 -0.63 10.87
C ALA A 194 9.75 -0.37 9.38
N GLY A 195 10.87 -0.87 8.87
CA GLY A 195 11.26 -0.70 7.47
C GLY A 195 12.76 -0.76 7.26
N ARG A 196 13.15 -0.88 5.99
CA ARG A 196 14.57 -0.88 5.61
C ARG A 196 15.12 0.53 5.64
N LEU A 197 16.19 0.73 6.42
CA LEU A 197 16.95 1.96 6.48
C LEU A 197 18.42 1.63 6.77
N SER A 198 19.35 2.36 6.16
CA SER A 198 20.77 2.15 6.41
C SER A 198 21.18 2.58 7.82
N PRO A 199 22.24 1.99 8.41
CA PRO A 199 22.74 2.37 9.74
C PRO A 199 23.10 3.87 9.83
N GLU A 200 23.67 4.44 8.78
CA GLU A 200 24.08 5.84 8.71
C GLU A 200 22.87 6.77 8.79
N LEU A 201 21.81 6.45 8.05
CA LEU A 201 20.55 7.21 8.08
C LEU A 201 19.85 7.07 9.44
N LYS A 202 19.84 5.86 10.04
CA LYS A 202 19.30 5.67 11.39
C LYS A 202 20.01 6.57 12.41
N ALA A 203 21.35 6.58 12.39
CA ALA A 203 22.13 7.43 13.29
C ALA A 203 21.84 8.92 13.08
N ALA A 204 21.75 9.36 11.80
CA ALA A 204 21.46 10.75 11.46
C ALA A 204 20.06 11.19 11.94
N TYR A 205 19.04 10.33 11.77
CA TYR A 205 17.69 10.63 12.23
C TYR A 205 17.55 10.52 13.74
N GLN A 206 18.23 9.57 14.38
CA GLN A 206 18.27 9.45 15.84
C GLN A 206 18.85 10.72 16.48
N ALA A 207 19.91 11.29 15.90
CA ALA A 207 20.53 12.52 16.40
C ALA A 207 19.61 13.75 16.25
N LYS A 208 18.69 13.76 15.30
CA LYS A 208 17.74 14.86 15.07
C LYS A 208 16.47 14.72 15.90
N SER A 209 16.14 13.52 16.37
CA SER A 209 14.88 13.25 17.07
C SER A 209 14.90 13.78 18.49
N ARG A 210 13.79 14.38 18.90
CA ARG A 210 13.54 14.79 20.29
C ARG A 210 12.84 13.70 21.12
N VAL A 211 12.51 12.58 20.50
CA VAL A 211 11.80 11.47 21.12
C VAL A 211 12.58 10.19 20.95
N PRO A 212 12.41 9.18 21.82
CA PRO A 212 12.96 7.85 21.60
C PRO A 212 12.43 7.25 20.30
N ILE A 213 13.33 6.75 19.45
CA ILE A 213 12.99 5.99 18.24
C ILE A 213 13.40 4.54 18.43
N SER A 214 12.44 3.63 18.30
CA SER A 214 12.69 2.18 18.27
C SER A 214 12.75 1.73 16.82
N TRP A 215 13.94 1.35 16.35
CA TRP A 215 14.17 0.87 14.99
C TRP A 215 13.91 -0.64 14.91
N ALA A 216 12.69 -1.01 14.48
CA ALA A 216 12.28 -2.41 14.41
C ALA A 216 12.86 -3.16 13.18
N GLY A 217 13.36 -2.42 12.17
CA GLY A 217 13.88 -3.04 10.94
C GLY A 217 12.78 -3.63 10.07
N LEU A 218 13.13 -4.60 9.23
CA LEU A 218 12.13 -5.32 8.43
C LEU A 218 11.41 -6.35 9.33
N ILE A 219 10.09 -6.24 9.38
CA ILE A 219 9.23 -7.13 10.16
C ILE A 219 8.67 -8.22 9.24
N PRO A 220 8.74 -9.50 9.62
CA PRO A 220 8.04 -10.56 8.92
C PRO A 220 6.52 -10.32 8.88
N GLN A 221 5.85 -10.76 7.82
CA GLN A 221 4.44 -10.45 7.61
C GLN A 221 3.54 -11.01 8.72
N ASP A 222 3.86 -12.16 9.28
CA ASP A 222 3.18 -12.80 10.40
C ASP A 222 3.34 -12.06 11.74
N ALA A 223 4.36 -11.22 11.87
CA ALA A 223 4.58 -10.39 13.05
C ALA A 223 3.95 -8.98 12.96
N ILE A 224 3.50 -8.56 11.78
CA ILE A 224 2.85 -7.24 11.58
C ILE A 224 1.59 -7.08 12.45
N PRO A 225 0.67 -8.07 12.58
CA PRO A 225 -0.50 -7.90 13.45
C PRO A 225 -0.15 -7.61 14.91
N ALA A 226 0.91 -8.23 15.43
CA ALA A 226 1.38 -7.98 16.79
C ALA A 226 1.96 -6.57 16.93
N LEU A 227 2.72 -6.11 15.94
CA LEU A 227 3.26 -4.75 15.89
C LEU A 227 2.14 -3.71 15.86
N ASP A 228 1.13 -3.88 15.00
CA ASP A 228 -0.03 -2.96 14.88
C ASP A 228 -0.83 -2.90 16.18
N ARG A 229 -1.10 -4.06 16.82
CA ARG A 229 -1.78 -4.10 18.12
C ARG A 229 -1.02 -3.39 19.22
N SER A 230 0.32 -3.42 19.16
CA SER A 230 1.19 -2.78 20.16
C SER A 230 1.20 -1.26 20.09
N ALA A 231 0.65 -0.66 19.03
CA ALA A 231 0.67 0.77 18.80
C ALA A 231 -0.67 1.46 19.13
N HIS A 232 -0.61 2.78 19.29
CA HIS A 232 -1.79 3.61 19.53
C HIS A 232 -2.30 4.26 18.24
N MET A 233 -1.40 4.51 17.28
CA MET A 233 -1.72 5.16 16.01
C MET A 233 -0.66 4.82 14.96
N LEU A 234 -1.10 4.57 13.72
CA LEU A 234 -0.22 4.50 12.57
C LEU A 234 -0.12 5.89 11.92
N TYR A 235 1.09 6.33 11.60
CA TYR A 235 1.32 7.39 10.64
C TYR A 235 1.63 6.78 9.26
N SER A 236 0.82 7.11 8.25
CA SER A 236 1.05 6.69 6.86
C SER A 236 2.03 7.62 6.17
N ALA A 237 3.20 7.11 5.84
CA ALA A 237 4.35 7.89 5.39
C ALA A 237 4.49 8.02 3.86
N ASP A 238 3.87 7.12 3.08
CA ASP A 238 4.01 7.11 1.63
C ASP A 238 3.13 8.20 0.98
N LEU A 239 3.77 9.13 0.29
CA LEU A 239 3.10 10.16 -0.49
C LEU A 239 2.57 9.58 -1.79
N ASN A 240 1.30 9.90 -2.10
CA ASN A 240 0.63 9.42 -3.31
C ASN A 240 0.60 7.88 -3.43
N ALA A 241 0.48 7.20 -2.28
CA ALA A 241 0.35 5.75 -2.21
C ALA A 241 -0.83 5.24 -3.05
N ALA A 242 -0.61 4.15 -3.77
CA ALA A 242 -1.64 3.55 -4.63
C ALA A 242 -2.75 2.83 -3.84
N CYS A 243 -2.37 2.05 -2.85
CA CYS A 243 -3.23 1.33 -1.91
C CYS A 243 -2.33 0.68 -0.84
N PRO A 244 -1.89 1.43 0.17
CA PRO A 244 -0.89 0.97 1.12
C PRO A 244 -1.42 -0.16 2.01
N ASN A 245 -0.77 -1.32 1.96
CA ASN A 245 -1.14 -2.47 2.78
C ASN A 245 -0.99 -2.16 4.28
N SER A 246 0.03 -1.41 4.68
CA SER A 246 0.26 -1.01 6.07
C SER A 246 -0.96 -0.30 6.68
N VAL A 247 -1.66 0.53 5.89
CA VAL A 247 -2.89 1.20 6.33
C VAL A 247 -4.03 0.21 6.50
N ILE A 248 -4.25 -0.67 5.52
CA ILE A 248 -5.33 -1.68 5.56
C ILE A 248 -5.10 -2.67 6.72
N GLU A 249 -3.86 -3.10 6.92
CA GLU A 249 -3.43 -4.02 7.99
C GLU A 249 -3.61 -3.37 9.37
N ALA A 250 -3.23 -2.10 9.52
CA ALA A 250 -3.46 -1.32 10.74
C ALA A 250 -4.96 -1.18 11.06
N LEU A 251 -5.77 -0.78 10.08
CA LEU A 251 -7.23 -0.68 10.26
C LEU A 251 -7.84 -2.00 10.71
N ALA A 252 -7.42 -3.12 10.12
CA ALA A 252 -7.89 -4.45 10.49
C ALA A 252 -7.52 -4.84 11.94
N CYS A 253 -6.36 -4.40 12.43
CA CYS A 253 -5.95 -4.52 13.83
C CYS A 253 -6.61 -3.49 14.76
N GLY A 254 -7.58 -2.71 14.26
CA GLY A 254 -8.21 -1.65 15.02
C GLY A 254 -7.22 -0.53 15.39
N LEU A 255 -6.18 -0.30 14.59
CA LEU A 255 -5.22 0.77 14.78
C LEU A 255 -5.64 1.98 13.94
N PRO A 256 -6.01 3.11 14.56
CA PRO A 256 -6.38 4.30 13.82
C PRO A 256 -5.19 4.90 13.06
N VAL A 257 -5.48 5.52 11.93
CA VAL A 257 -4.46 6.04 11.01
C VAL A 257 -4.49 7.56 10.98
N THR A 258 -3.31 8.16 10.98
CA THR A 258 -3.14 9.57 10.62
C THR A 258 -2.21 9.71 9.42
N GLY A 259 -2.39 10.77 8.64
CA GLY A 259 -1.58 11.03 7.46
C GLY A 259 -2.08 12.23 6.67
N PHE A 260 -1.48 12.46 5.53
CA PHE A 260 -1.96 13.47 4.61
C PHE A 260 -3.05 12.92 3.69
N ALA A 261 -4.00 13.77 3.32
CA ALA A 261 -5.06 13.45 2.35
C ALA A 261 -4.49 13.41 0.91
N THR A 262 -3.51 12.52 0.67
CA THR A 262 -2.84 12.30 -0.62
C THR A 262 -2.96 10.85 -1.05
N GLY A 263 -2.77 10.58 -2.33
CA GLY A 263 -2.85 9.23 -2.84
C GLY A 263 -4.23 8.61 -2.62
N ALA A 264 -4.24 7.33 -2.31
CA ALA A 264 -5.45 6.57 -2.00
C ALA A 264 -5.90 6.70 -0.53
N LEU A 265 -5.16 7.40 0.35
CA LEU A 265 -5.52 7.47 1.75
C LEU A 265 -6.97 7.95 1.99
N PRO A 266 -7.49 8.98 1.30
CA PRO A 266 -8.88 9.41 1.47
C PRO A 266 -9.93 8.36 1.13
N GLU A 267 -9.57 7.35 0.33
CA GLU A 267 -10.45 6.23 0.00
C GLU A 267 -10.40 5.13 1.07
N LEU A 268 -9.26 4.99 1.75
CA LEU A 268 -9.03 3.93 2.73
C LEU A 268 -9.46 4.35 4.14
N VAL A 269 -9.08 5.56 4.55
CA VAL A 269 -9.31 6.10 5.89
C VAL A 269 -10.49 7.05 5.85
N THR A 270 -11.64 6.61 6.33
CA THR A 270 -12.90 7.36 6.29
C THR A 270 -13.53 7.44 7.68
N GLY A 271 -14.35 8.45 7.92
CA GLY A 271 -15.05 8.62 9.19
C GLY A 271 -14.06 8.66 10.37
N ASP A 272 -14.37 7.94 11.43
CA ASP A 272 -13.55 7.86 12.64
C ASP A 272 -12.48 6.74 12.58
N SER A 273 -12.22 6.15 11.41
CA SER A 273 -11.12 5.18 11.28
C SER A 273 -9.73 5.82 11.36
N GLY A 274 -9.67 7.14 11.30
CA GLY A 274 -8.46 7.93 11.42
C GLY A 274 -8.71 9.41 11.18
N ARG A 275 -7.62 10.17 11.02
CA ARG A 275 -7.68 11.58 10.64
C ARG A 275 -6.66 11.89 9.58
N LEU A 276 -7.13 12.40 8.46
CA LEU A 276 -6.29 12.88 7.36
C LEU A 276 -6.37 14.40 7.29
N VAL A 277 -5.24 15.02 7.00
CA VAL A 277 -5.14 16.48 6.88
C VAL A 277 -4.61 16.87 5.50
N PRO A 278 -4.90 18.09 5.02
CA PRO A 278 -4.27 18.62 3.80
C PRO A 278 -2.74 18.60 3.92
N TYR A 279 -2.06 18.31 2.82
CA TYR A 279 -0.60 18.25 2.79
C TYR A 279 0.06 19.61 3.07
N GLY A 280 -0.59 20.68 2.68
CA GLY A 280 -0.12 22.06 2.89
C GLY A 280 0.69 22.65 1.75
N GLY A 281 1.13 21.80 0.81
CA GLY A 281 1.86 22.15 -0.41
C GLY A 281 1.49 21.19 -1.54
N ASP A 282 2.31 21.14 -2.58
CA ASP A 282 2.16 20.19 -3.69
C ASP A 282 2.96 18.89 -3.40
N PRO A 283 2.29 17.77 -3.06
CA PRO A 283 2.98 16.51 -2.77
C PRO A 283 3.74 15.96 -3.98
N TRP A 284 3.33 16.32 -5.20
CA TRP A 284 4.02 15.91 -6.43
C TRP A 284 5.33 16.67 -6.65
N LYS A 285 5.49 17.83 -6.02
CA LYS A 285 6.74 18.60 -6.02
C LYS A 285 7.63 18.28 -4.83
N LEU A 286 7.14 17.49 -3.89
CA LEU A 286 7.77 17.22 -2.59
C LEU A 286 7.94 18.51 -1.76
N ASP A 287 6.96 19.42 -1.85
CA ASP A 287 6.93 20.62 -1.00
C ASP A 287 6.92 20.22 0.50
N PRO A 288 7.39 21.07 1.40
CA PRO A 288 7.31 20.78 2.84
C PRO A 288 5.86 20.55 3.31
N PRO A 289 5.61 19.49 4.12
CA PRO A 289 4.27 19.18 4.60
C PRO A 289 3.84 20.04 5.77
N ALA A 290 2.51 20.18 5.97
CA ALA A 290 1.90 20.89 7.10
C ALA A 290 1.88 20.03 8.37
N VAL A 291 3.04 19.79 9.00
CA VAL A 291 3.16 18.98 10.23
C VAL A 291 2.29 19.45 11.38
N PRO A 292 2.08 20.77 11.65
CA PRO A 292 1.20 21.20 12.72
C PRO A 292 -0.23 20.66 12.63
N ALA A 293 -0.78 20.54 11.42
CA ALA A 293 -2.10 19.95 11.20
C ALA A 293 -2.14 18.44 11.56
N LEU A 294 -1.07 17.70 11.28
CA LEU A 294 -0.93 16.30 11.72
C LEU A 294 -0.89 16.17 13.24
N VAL A 295 -0.23 17.09 13.92
CA VAL A 295 -0.18 17.11 15.40
C VAL A 295 -1.58 17.24 15.97
N GLU A 296 -2.39 18.17 15.46
CA GLU A 296 -3.78 18.34 15.93
C GLU A 296 -4.65 17.12 15.63
N ALA A 297 -4.52 16.53 14.43
CA ALA A 297 -5.19 15.28 14.06
C ALA A 297 -4.84 14.12 15.00
N ALA A 298 -3.55 13.99 15.34
CA ALA A 298 -3.08 12.97 16.27
C ALA A 298 -3.60 13.18 17.70
N LEU A 299 -3.73 14.42 18.15
CA LEU A 299 -4.34 14.76 19.44
C LEU A 299 -5.82 14.41 19.49
N GLU A 300 -6.55 14.63 18.40
CA GLU A 300 -7.97 14.24 18.30
C GLU A 300 -8.12 12.71 18.41
N ILE A 301 -7.32 11.94 17.66
CA ILE A 301 -7.32 10.48 17.76
C ILE A 301 -6.99 10.01 19.18
N ARG A 302 -5.98 10.62 19.81
CA ARG A 302 -5.57 10.26 21.17
C ARG A 302 -6.66 10.52 22.20
N LYS A 303 -7.46 11.58 22.05
CA LYS A 303 -8.51 11.98 22.99
C LYS A 303 -9.60 10.93 23.15
N ASP A 304 -9.89 10.17 22.10
CA ASP A 304 -10.94 9.14 22.11
C ASP A 304 -10.49 7.86 21.37
N GLN A 305 -9.43 7.26 21.89
CA GLN A 305 -8.84 6.04 21.34
C GLN A 305 -9.86 4.89 21.13
N PRO A 306 -10.80 4.62 22.08
CA PRO A 306 -11.76 3.53 21.91
C PRO A 306 -12.64 3.71 20.66
N ARG A 307 -13.16 4.93 20.43
CA ARG A 307 -14.00 5.23 19.26
C ARG A 307 -13.23 5.01 17.96
N PHE A 308 -12.04 5.61 17.87
CA PHE A 308 -11.22 5.50 16.67
C PHE A 308 -10.80 4.06 16.38
N ARG A 309 -10.47 3.28 17.40
CA ARG A 309 -10.10 1.87 17.23
C ARG A 309 -11.26 1.00 16.75
N LEU A 310 -12.45 1.21 17.29
CA LEU A 310 -13.65 0.52 16.85
C LEU A 310 -13.94 0.85 15.37
N ALA A 311 -13.94 2.12 15.03
CA ALA A 311 -14.19 2.59 13.66
C ALA A 311 -13.13 2.11 12.67
N ALA A 312 -11.85 2.04 13.06
CA ALA A 312 -10.79 1.47 12.25
C ALA A 312 -11.08 0.00 11.89
N ARG A 313 -11.45 -0.82 12.89
CA ARG A 313 -11.81 -2.22 12.66
C ARG A 313 -13.04 -2.36 11.76
N GLN A 314 -14.11 -1.62 12.03
CA GLN A 314 -15.32 -1.62 11.22
C GLN A 314 -15.02 -1.26 9.77
N ARG A 315 -14.20 -0.25 9.53
CA ARG A 315 -13.78 0.14 8.18
C ARG A 315 -13.09 -1.00 7.43
N ALA A 316 -12.21 -1.74 8.10
CA ALA A 316 -11.54 -2.89 7.49
C ALA A 316 -12.52 -4.03 7.17
N GLU A 317 -13.46 -4.32 8.06
CA GLU A 317 -14.49 -5.34 7.86
C GLU A 317 -15.43 -5.01 6.70
N GLU A 318 -15.78 -3.74 6.53
CA GLU A 318 -16.66 -3.28 5.47
C GLU A 318 -16.01 -3.32 4.07
N ALA A 319 -14.69 -3.07 3.98
CA ALA A 319 -14.11 -2.75 2.68
C ALA A 319 -12.85 -3.55 2.30
N PHE A 320 -12.19 -4.23 3.24
CA PHE A 320 -10.85 -4.77 3.00
C PHE A 320 -10.71 -6.26 3.36
N GLY A 321 -11.81 -7.00 3.48
CA GLY A 321 -11.76 -8.44 3.67
C GLY A 321 -11.09 -9.15 2.49
N LEU A 322 -10.17 -10.10 2.80
CA LEU A 322 -9.45 -10.85 1.78
C LEU A 322 -10.39 -11.63 0.88
N ASP A 323 -11.39 -12.30 1.45
CA ASP A 323 -12.36 -13.07 0.68
C ASP A 323 -13.16 -12.20 -0.28
N GLN A 324 -13.60 -11.02 0.17
CA GLN A 324 -14.28 -10.04 -0.67
C GLN A 324 -13.39 -9.57 -1.84
N MET A 325 -12.12 -9.32 -1.59
CA MET A 325 -11.16 -8.99 -2.65
C MET A 325 -11.03 -10.14 -3.65
N VAL A 326 -10.84 -11.38 -3.18
CA VAL A 326 -10.68 -12.56 -4.05
C VAL A 326 -11.93 -12.78 -4.91
N ASP A 327 -13.12 -12.67 -4.34
CA ASP A 327 -14.38 -12.85 -5.07
C ASP A 327 -14.54 -11.81 -6.20
N ARG A 328 -14.22 -10.53 -5.92
CA ARG A 328 -14.22 -9.48 -6.94
C ARG A 328 -13.19 -9.72 -8.05
N TYR A 329 -12.01 -10.28 -7.71
CA TYR A 329 -11.05 -10.70 -8.73
C TYR A 329 -11.57 -11.86 -9.57
N LEU A 330 -12.29 -12.83 -8.97
CA LEU A 330 -12.90 -13.94 -9.69
C LEU A 330 -13.97 -13.47 -10.67
N GLU A 331 -14.81 -12.53 -10.28
CA GLU A 331 -15.83 -11.93 -11.17
C GLU A 331 -15.18 -11.35 -12.44
N ILE A 332 -14.05 -10.66 -12.32
CA ILE A 332 -13.36 -10.08 -13.47
C ILE A 332 -12.59 -11.14 -14.28
N LEU A 333 -12.00 -12.12 -13.61
CA LEU A 333 -11.20 -13.16 -14.26
C LEU A 333 -12.07 -14.13 -15.06
N LEU A 334 -13.25 -14.43 -14.56
CA LEU A 334 -14.11 -15.49 -15.10
C LEU A 334 -15.37 -14.97 -15.82
N GLY A 335 -15.80 -13.75 -15.54
CA GLY A 335 -16.91 -13.08 -16.18
C GLY A 335 -18.17 -13.23 -15.55
#